data_0974db1b03b00f2f51f4508537cfe4fc
#
_entry.id   0974db1b03b00f2f51f4508537cfe4fc
#
_cell.length_a   1.000
_cell.length_b   1.000
_cell.length_c   1.000
_cell.angle_alpha   90.00
_cell.angle_beta   90.00
_cell.angle_gamma   90.00
#
_symmetry.space_group_name_H-M   'P 1'
#
loop_
_entity.id
_entity.type
_entity.pdbx_description
1 polymer ?
#
loop_
_entity_poly.entity_id
_entity_poly.type
_entity_poly.pdbx_seq_one_letter_code
_entity_poly.pdbx_strand_id
1 'polypeptide(L)'
;MFLALGSCWAGAAAGLAETGKAAGAPGQPSIPEVAVDVGHTLADPGAVSARGRVEFEFNRDLAGLLVTALQARGVSVRPVNFDGRIASLYDRPMVAAGADFFISIHHDSVQPELLENWEWEGRTQTYSDRHRGFSLFISRDSPDLDTSLRCASAIGARLRHMGFVPATHHANSLPGRERPYADEQNAVHFYDNLVVLYRTSLPAVLFEAGVLKHRDEELALRDPQRQASMADAVASGIAACLYVRKAAAAE
;
A
#
# COMPACT_ATOMS: atom_id res chain seq x y z
N MET A 1 9.19 -79.69 -1.13
CA MET A 1 9.93 -78.85 -0.14
C MET A 1 10.23 -77.51 -0.81
N PHE A 2 9.26 -76.58 -0.69
CA PHE A 2 9.42 -75.27 -1.25
C PHE A 2 9.15 -74.28 -0.13
N LEU A 3 10.15 -73.48 0.23
CA LEU A 3 10.08 -72.39 1.17
C LEU A 3 9.53 -71.15 0.45
N ALA A 4 8.46 -70.56 0.97
CA ALA A 4 7.95 -69.26 0.58
C ALA A 4 8.53 -68.17 1.48
N LEU A 5 9.25 -67.22 0.89
CA LEU A 5 9.73 -66.00 1.54
C LEU A 5 8.67 -64.90 1.42
N GLY A 6 8.10 -64.51 2.54
CA GLY A 6 7.18 -63.38 2.62
C GLY A 6 7.93 -62.06 2.75
N SER A 7 7.69 -61.14 1.83
CA SER A 7 8.23 -59.77 1.88
C SER A 7 7.26 -58.85 2.63
N CYS A 8 7.66 -58.35 3.80
CA CYS A 8 6.96 -57.25 4.49
C CYS A 8 7.28 -55.90 3.83
N TRP A 9 6.27 -55.26 3.29
CA TRP A 9 6.34 -53.86 2.90
C TRP A 9 5.95 -52.98 4.09
N ALA A 10 6.90 -52.20 4.59
CA ALA A 10 6.66 -51.16 5.56
C ALA A 10 6.27 -49.86 4.78
N GLY A 11 5.03 -49.47 4.88
CA GLY A 11 4.55 -48.20 4.36
C GLY A 11 5.05 -47.05 5.23
N ALA A 12 5.89 -46.18 4.71
CA ALA A 12 6.26 -44.92 5.33
C ALA A 12 5.16 -43.89 5.08
N ALA A 13 4.43 -43.52 6.12
CA ALA A 13 3.51 -42.37 6.10
C ALA A 13 4.36 -41.11 6.13
N ALA A 14 4.38 -40.36 5.03
CA ALA A 14 4.92 -39.00 5.00
C ALA A 14 3.96 -38.04 5.72
N GLY A 15 4.32 -37.67 6.94
CA GLY A 15 3.65 -36.62 7.66
C GLY A 15 3.88 -35.27 6.97
N LEU A 16 2.82 -34.59 6.57
CA LEU A 16 2.85 -33.20 6.15
C LEU A 16 3.23 -32.37 7.38
N ALA A 17 4.45 -31.82 7.36
CA ALA A 17 4.88 -30.85 8.37
C ALA A 17 4.12 -29.54 8.12
N GLU A 18 3.17 -29.21 9.00
CA GLU A 18 2.66 -27.86 9.12
C GLU A 18 3.82 -26.93 9.47
N THR A 19 4.15 -25.99 8.58
CA THR A 19 5.10 -24.93 8.86
C THR A 19 4.45 -23.93 9.81
N GLY A 20 4.37 -24.28 11.08
CA GLY A 20 4.00 -23.38 12.15
C GLY A 20 5.00 -22.22 12.19
N LYS A 21 4.50 -20.99 12.21
CA LYS A 21 5.28 -19.77 12.48
C LYS A 21 6.10 -20.02 13.76
N ALA A 22 7.42 -20.06 13.65
CA ALA A 22 8.30 -20.29 14.79
C ALA A 22 8.00 -19.25 15.87
N ALA A 23 7.54 -19.68 17.04
CA ALA A 23 7.38 -18.82 18.19
C ALA A 23 8.76 -18.31 18.59
N GLY A 24 8.97 -16.99 18.51
CA GLY A 24 10.21 -16.36 18.96
C GLY A 24 10.45 -16.63 20.44
N ALA A 25 11.72 -16.62 20.85
CA ALA A 25 12.09 -16.78 22.24
C ALA A 25 11.38 -15.74 23.13
N PRO A 26 10.95 -16.09 24.38
CA PRO A 26 10.29 -15.15 25.27
C PRO A 26 11.17 -13.93 25.51
N GLY A 27 10.65 -12.72 25.21
CA GLY A 27 11.35 -11.44 25.44
C GLY A 27 11.93 -10.75 24.20
N GLN A 28 11.93 -11.37 22.99
CA GLN A 28 12.27 -10.62 21.79
C GLN A 28 11.01 -10.11 21.10
N PRO A 29 10.92 -8.80 20.77
CA PRO A 29 9.80 -8.28 20.02
C PRO A 29 9.72 -8.99 18.65
N SER A 30 8.54 -9.52 18.32
CA SER A 30 8.34 -10.18 17.02
C SER A 30 8.57 -9.19 15.88
N ILE A 31 9.21 -9.66 14.79
CA ILE A 31 9.40 -8.85 13.58
C ILE A 31 8.02 -8.44 13.05
N PRO A 32 7.79 -7.11 12.81
CA PRO A 32 6.53 -6.67 12.23
C PRO A 32 6.40 -7.17 10.78
N GLU A 33 5.15 -7.53 10.40
CA GLU A 33 4.81 -7.91 9.03
C GLU A 33 3.85 -6.89 8.42
N VAL A 34 4.19 -6.38 7.24
CA VAL A 34 3.39 -5.41 6.48
C VAL A 34 2.87 -6.05 5.20
N ALA A 35 1.55 -6.02 5.01
CA ALA A 35 0.95 -6.34 3.73
C ALA A 35 0.99 -5.11 2.82
N VAL A 36 1.70 -5.22 1.70
CA VAL A 36 1.82 -4.16 0.68
C VAL A 36 0.94 -4.56 -0.51
N ASP A 37 -0.13 -3.81 -0.74
CA ASP A 37 -1.09 -4.01 -1.81
C ASP A 37 -0.80 -3.06 -2.98
N VAL A 38 -0.81 -3.60 -4.20
CA VAL A 38 -0.76 -2.81 -5.44
C VAL A 38 -2.19 -2.49 -5.86
N GLY A 39 -2.56 -1.21 -5.85
CA GLY A 39 -3.88 -0.73 -6.29
C GLY A 39 -4.18 -1.08 -7.75
N HIS A 40 -5.46 -1.27 -8.06
CA HIS A 40 -5.95 -1.66 -9.39
C HIS A 40 -5.54 -3.07 -9.85
N THR A 41 -5.76 -3.38 -11.14
CA THR A 41 -5.43 -4.69 -11.74
C THR A 41 -4.99 -4.53 -13.19
N LEU A 42 -4.57 -5.62 -13.83
CA LEU A 42 -4.31 -5.62 -15.28
C LEU A 42 -5.57 -5.41 -16.11
N ALA A 43 -6.74 -5.86 -15.61
CA ALA A 43 -8.03 -5.76 -16.32
C ALA A 43 -8.71 -4.40 -16.06
N ASP A 44 -8.52 -3.82 -14.89
CA ASP A 44 -9.01 -2.49 -14.50
C ASP A 44 -7.81 -1.68 -13.95
N PRO A 45 -7.03 -1.06 -14.84
CA PRO A 45 -5.72 -0.52 -14.48
C PRO A 45 -5.77 0.85 -13.81
N GLY A 46 -6.94 1.36 -13.46
CA GLY A 46 -7.13 2.65 -12.82
C GLY A 46 -7.01 3.83 -13.77
N ALA A 47 -6.56 4.96 -13.25
CA ALA A 47 -6.41 6.19 -14.01
C ALA A 47 -5.32 6.04 -15.10
N VAL A 48 -5.45 6.88 -16.15
CA VAL A 48 -4.43 7.02 -17.19
C VAL A 48 -3.72 8.35 -16.95
N SER A 49 -2.41 8.34 -16.91
CA SER A 49 -1.58 9.53 -16.68
C SER A 49 -1.70 10.57 -17.81
N ALA A 50 -1.15 11.76 -17.60
CA ALA A 50 -1.15 12.82 -18.61
C ALA A 50 -0.48 12.38 -19.94
N ARG A 51 0.42 11.39 -19.92
CA ARG A 51 1.12 10.85 -21.11
C ARG A 51 0.70 9.44 -21.50
N GLY A 52 -0.40 8.92 -20.92
CA GLY A 52 -1.01 7.67 -21.39
C GLY A 52 -0.54 6.40 -20.67
N ARG A 53 0.27 6.49 -19.62
CA ARG A 53 0.65 5.34 -18.79
C ARG A 53 -0.44 5.07 -17.75
N VAL A 54 -0.78 3.80 -17.52
CA VAL A 54 -1.84 3.41 -16.58
C VAL A 54 -1.36 3.41 -15.12
N GLU A 55 -2.25 3.70 -14.19
CA GLU A 55 -1.97 3.82 -12.76
C GLU A 55 -1.40 2.54 -12.15
N PHE A 56 -1.92 1.36 -12.50
CA PHE A 56 -1.42 0.08 -11.99
C PHE A 56 0.09 -0.10 -12.15
N GLU A 57 0.66 0.39 -13.26
CA GLU A 57 2.10 0.30 -13.48
C GLU A 57 2.90 1.20 -12.53
N PHE A 58 2.41 2.42 -12.25
CA PHE A 58 3.03 3.31 -11.27
C PHE A 58 2.95 2.72 -9.85
N ASN A 59 1.77 2.17 -9.51
CA ASN A 59 1.52 1.54 -8.21
C ASN A 59 2.48 0.37 -7.98
N ARG A 60 2.63 -0.50 -8.98
CA ARG A 60 3.51 -1.67 -8.92
C ARG A 60 4.98 -1.30 -8.78
N ASP A 61 5.45 -0.30 -9.54
CA ASP A 61 6.84 0.15 -9.48
C ASP A 61 7.18 0.68 -8.08
N LEU A 62 6.35 1.56 -7.53
CA LEU A 62 6.55 2.14 -6.20
C LEU A 62 6.41 1.08 -5.10
N ALA A 63 5.43 0.17 -5.19
CA ALA A 63 5.25 -0.92 -4.24
C ALA A 63 6.47 -1.84 -4.19
N GLY A 64 7.09 -2.14 -5.34
CA GLY A 64 8.34 -2.93 -5.40
C GLY A 64 9.50 -2.30 -4.65
N LEU A 65 9.66 -0.97 -4.80
CA LEU A 65 10.67 -0.21 -4.05
C LEU A 65 10.34 -0.16 -2.54
N LEU A 66 9.06 -0.01 -2.19
CA LEU A 66 8.62 -0.03 -0.80
C LEU A 66 8.90 -1.38 -0.12
N VAL A 67 8.67 -2.51 -0.80
CA VAL A 67 9.03 -3.84 -0.29
C VAL A 67 10.51 -3.89 0.07
N THR A 68 11.38 -3.47 -0.85
CA THR A 68 12.83 -3.44 -0.62
C THR A 68 13.21 -2.55 0.56
N ALA A 69 12.61 -1.36 0.66
CA ALA A 69 12.89 -0.41 1.73
C ALA A 69 12.41 -0.88 3.11
N LEU A 70 11.28 -1.61 3.19
CA LEU A 70 10.77 -2.22 4.41
C LEU A 70 11.67 -3.38 4.87
N GLN A 71 12.06 -4.27 3.96
CA GLN A 71 12.96 -5.39 4.24
C GLN A 71 14.32 -4.92 4.76
N ALA A 72 14.87 -3.84 4.19
CA ALA A 72 16.11 -3.21 4.66
C ALA A 72 16.02 -2.69 6.11
N ARG A 73 14.79 -2.49 6.64
CA ARG A 73 14.52 -2.08 8.03
C ARG A 73 14.13 -3.23 8.95
N GLY A 74 14.30 -4.46 8.50
CA GLY A 74 13.95 -5.67 9.28
C GLY A 74 12.44 -5.90 9.39
N VAL A 75 11.62 -5.31 8.52
CA VAL A 75 10.19 -5.53 8.44
C VAL A 75 9.90 -6.66 7.46
N SER A 76 9.12 -7.67 7.88
CA SER A 76 8.63 -8.71 6.98
C SER A 76 7.56 -8.14 6.05
N VAL A 77 7.53 -8.58 4.81
CA VAL A 77 6.56 -8.07 3.83
C VAL A 77 5.75 -9.20 3.21
N ARG A 78 4.43 -9.02 3.18
CA ARG A 78 3.48 -9.84 2.43
C ARG A 78 3.03 -9.08 1.20
N PRO A 79 3.44 -9.48 -0.01
CA PRO A 79 2.98 -8.86 -1.24
C PRO A 79 1.51 -9.23 -1.52
N VAL A 80 0.70 -8.22 -1.89
CA VAL A 80 -0.71 -8.38 -2.27
C VAL A 80 -0.90 -7.81 -3.67
N ASN A 81 -1.49 -8.57 -4.57
CA ASN A 81 -1.88 -8.16 -5.93
C ASN A 81 -0.73 -7.64 -6.83
N PHE A 82 0.51 -8.07 -6.63
CA PHE A 82 1.63 -7.64 -7.48
C PHE A 82 1.55 -8.15 -8.93
N ASP A 83 0.83 -9.23 -9.15
CA ASP A 83 0.52 -9.75 -10.49
C ASP A 83 -0.68 -9.09 -11.16
N GLY A 84 -1.41 -8.21 -10.42
CA GLY A 84 -2.57 -7.47 -10.91
C GLY A 84 -3.79 -8.32 -11.21
N ARG A 85 -3.95 -9.48 -10.54
CA ARG A 85 -5.03 -10.45 -10.83
C ARG A 85 -6.11 -10.53 -9.77
N ILE A 86 -5.92 -9.91 -8.59
CA ILE A 86 -6.94 -9.89 -7.55
C ILE A 86 -7.96 -8.80 -7.86
N ALA A 87 -9.00 -9.16 -8.62
CA ALA A 87 -10.04 -8.23 -9.09
C ALA A 87 -10.99 -7.79 -7.96
N SER A 88 -11.28 -8.69 -7.01
CA SER A 88 -12.16 -8.37 -5.89
C SER A 88 -11.45 -7.52 -4.85
N LEU A 89 -12.00 -6.35 -4.55
CA LEU A 89 -11.50 -5.49 -3.47
C LEU A 89 -11.68 -6.10 -2.08
N TYR A 90 -12.57 -7.09 -1.94
CA TYR A 90 -12.78 -7.84 -0.69
C TYR A 90 -11.68 -8.88 -0.45
N ASP A 91 -11.12 -9.44 -1.51
CA ASP A 91 -10.12 -10.51 -1.41
C ASP A 91 -8.73 -9.98 -1.02
N ARG A 92 -8.40 -8.74 -1.36
CA ARG A 92 -7.10 -8.12 -1.02
C ARG A 92 -6.84 -8.06 0.49
N PRO A 93 -7.78 -7.54 1.33
CA PRO A 93 -7.64 -7.60 2.77
C PRO A 93 -7.57 -9.03 3.33
N MET A 94 -8.24 -10.00 2.68
CA MET A 94 -8.17 -11.40 3.10
C MET A 94 -6.78 -12.01 2.90
N VAL A 95 -6.12 -11.70 1.78
CA VAL A 95 -4.71 -12.09 1.55
C VAL A 95 -3.77 -11.46 2.58
N ALA A 96 -4.09 -10.27 3.04
CA ALA A 96 -3.33 -9.54 4.06
C ALA A 96 -3.55 -10.05 5.49
N ALA A 97 -4.60 -10.85 5.75
CA ALA A 97 -5.01 -11.24 7.10
C ALA A 97 -3.86 -11.85 7.91
N GLY A 98 -3.73 -11.41 9.18
CA GLY A 98 -2.69 -11.86 10.10
C GLY A 98 -1.36 -11.11 9.99
N ALA A 99 -1.19 -10.15 9.08
CA ALA A 99 -0.12 -9.17 9.14
C ALA A 99 -0.35 -8.15 10.26
N ASP A 100 0.62 -7.28 10.52
CA ASP A 100 0.50 -6.24 11.56
C ASP A 100 -0.06 -4.90 11.01
N PHE A 101 0.07 -4.69 9.70
CA PHE A 101 -0.35 -3.46 9.03
C PHE A 101 -0.63 -3.72 7.54
N PHE A 102 -1.59 -2.99 6.99
CA PHE A 102 -1.93 -3.02 5.56
C PHE A 102 -1.70 -1.65 4.93
N ILE A 103 -1.00 -1.60 3.81
CA ILE A 103 -0.88 -0.40 2.99
C ILE A 103 -1.21 -0.71 1.53
N SER A 104 -2.14 0.07 0.95
CA SER A 104 -2.47 0.02 -0.48
C SER A 104 -1.82 1.19 -1.21
N ILE A 105 -1.06 0.90 -2.26
CA ILE A 105 -0.30 1.89 -3.04
C ILE A 105 -1.11 2.29 -4.26
N HIS A 106 -1.36 3.59 -4.39
CA HIS A 106 -2.09 4.23 -5.44
C HIS A 106 -1.40 5.50 -5.95
N HIS A 107 -1.88 6.01 -7.07
CA HIS A 107 -1.57 7.32 -7.60
C HIS A 107 -2.87 8.01 -8.00
N ASP A 108 -3.03 9.21 -7.50
CA ASP A 108 -4.27 9.96 -7.61
C ASP A 108 -4.56 10.47 -9.03
N SER A 109 -5.81 10.78 -9.25
CA SER A 109 -6.31 11.41 -10.45
C SER A 109 -7.14 12.65 -10.06
N VAL A 110 -7.64 13.35 -11.06
CA VAL A 110 -8.54 14.49 -10.85
C VAL A 110 -9.92 14.19 -11.41
N GLN A 111 -10.91 14.94 -10.93
CA GLN A 111 -12.27 14.85 -11.39
C GLN A 111 -12.36 15.18 -12.88
N PRO A 112 -13.24 14.49 -13.66
CA PRO A 112 -13.36 14.69 -15.11
C PRO A 112 -13.60 16.15 -15.51
N GLU A 113 -14.30 16.92 -14.67
CA GLU A 113 -14.62 18.33 -14.89
C GLU A 113 -13.40 19.26 -14.87
N LEU A 114 -12.28 18.76 -14.35
CA LEU A 114 -11.01 19.51 -14.25
C LEU A 114 -10.03 19.14 -15.35
N LEU A 115 -10.39 18.20 -16.22
CA LEU A 115 -9.53 17.71 -17.29
C LEU A 115 -9.57 18.65 -18.50
N GLU A 116 -8.38 18.86 -19.08
CA GLU A 116 -8.16 19.56 -20.34
C GLU A 116 -7.51 18.59 -21.34
N ASN A 117 -7.71 18.82 -22.65
CA ASN A 117 -7.08 18.02 -23.69
C ASN A 117 -5.75 18.63 -24.12
N TRP A 118 -4.81 17.78 -24.50
CA TRP A 118 -3.54 18.17 -25.12
C TRP A 118 -3.04 17.07 -26.08
N GLU A 119 -2.20 17.46 -27.01
CA GLU A 119 -1.58 16.51 -27.93
C GLU A 119 -0.23 16.05 -27.37
N TRP A 120 -0.08 14.73 -27.22
CA TRP A 120 1.16 14.09 -26.82
C TRP A 120 1.50 12.93 -27.77
N GLU A 121 2.64 13.02 -28.45
CA GLU A 121 3.10 12.01 -29.43
C GLU A 121 2.02 11.61 -30.46
N GLY A 122 1.30 12.61 -30.98
CA GLY A 122 0.26 12.41 -31.99
C GLY A 122 -1.03 11.77 -31.48
N ARG A 123 -1.24 11.77 -30.17
CA ARG A 123 -2.47 11.29 -29.53
C ARG A 123 -3.06 12.35 -28.62
N THR A 124 -4.37 12.50 -28.67
CA THR A 124 -5.09 13.34 -27.72
C THR A 124 -5.10 12.67 -26.36
N GLN A 125 -4.53 13.32 -25.36
CA GLN A 125 -4.49 12.91 -23.97
C GLN A 125 -5.23 13.93 -23.10
N THR A 126 -5.50 13.56 -21.84
CA THR A 126 -6.11 14.46 -20.85
C THR A 126 -5.15 14.77 -19.72
N TYR A 127 -5.13 16.02 -19.26
CA TYR A 127 -4.29 16.50 -18.17
C TYR A 127 -5.02 17.50 -17.29
N SER A 128 -4.45 17.78 -16.12
CA SER A 128 -4.82 18.91 -15.27
C SER A 128 -3.64 19.28 -14.38
N ASP A 129 -3.08 20.46 -14.57
CA ASP A 129 -1.95 20.96 -13.75
C ASP A 129 -2.43 21.67 -12.46
N ARG A 130 -3.72 21.49 -12.07
CA ARG A 130 -4.32 22.19 -10.93
C ARG A 130 -3.96 21.57 -9.58
N HIS A 131 -3.80 20.24 -9.53
CA HIS A 131 -3.60 19.49 -8.30
C HIS A 131 -2.36 18.62 -8.41
N ARG A 132 -1.61 18.53 -7.31
CA ARG A 132 -0.41 17.72 -7.17
C ARG A 132 -0.19 17.36 -5.70
N GLY A 133 0.74 16.45 -5.44
CA GLY A 133 1.16 16.08 -4.11
C GLY A 133 0.56 14.76 -3.63
N PHE A 134 1.05 14.28 -2.48
CA PHE A 134 0.63 13.03 -1.89
C PHE A 134 -0.55 13.20 -0.93
N SER A 135 -1.32 12.13 -0.74
CA SER A 135 -2.37 12.01 0.28
C SER A 135 -2.35 10.64 0.94
N LEU A 136 -2.88 10.58 2.14
CA LEU A 136 -3.05 9.35 2.91
C LEU A 136 -4.51 9.24 3.34
N PHE A 137 -5.12 8.09 3.09
CA PHE A 137 -6.51 7.84 3.47
C PHE A 137 -6.61 6.77 4.52
N ILE A 138 -7.46 7.02 5.51
CA ILE A 138 -7.88 6.06 6.54
C ILE A 138 -9.40 6.02 6.60
N SER A 139 -9.97 4.95 7.17
CA SER A 139 -11.42 4.82 7.37
C SER A 139 -11.76 4.87 8.86
N ARG A 140 -12.85 5.58 9.22
CA ARG A 140 -13.42 5.54 10.58
C ARG A 140 -13.97 4.16 10.94
N ASP A 141 -14.28 3.34 9.92
CA ASP A 141 -14.73 1.97 10.09
C ASP A 141 -13.56 0.96 10.25
N SER A 142 -12.31 1.45 10.29
CA SER A 142 -11.15 0.61 10.58
C SER A 142 -11.24 0.04 12.00
N PRO A 143 -11.00 -1.27 12.21
CA PRO A 143 -11.04 -1.88 13.55
C PRO A 143 -9.95 -1.37 14.49
N ASP A 144 -8.86 -0.79 13.95
CA ASP A 144 -7.78 -0.14 14.70
C ASP A 144 -7.46 1.23 14.07
N LEU A 145 -8.44 2.15 14.21
CA LEU A 145 -8.34 3.51 13.69
C LEU A 145 -7.16 4.28 14.30
N ASP A 146 -6.91 4.11 15.59
CA ASP A 146 -5.82 4.81 16.28
C ASP A 146 -4.45 4.44 15.72
N THR A 147 -4.22 3.16 15.43
CA THR A 147 -2.97 2.73 14.80
C THR A 147 -2.92 3.16 13.32
N SER A 148 -4.04 3.10 12.60
CA SER A 148 -4.12 3.60 11.22
C SER A 148 -3.74 5.08 11.15
N LEU A 149 -4.30 5.91 12.03
CA LEU A 149 -3.99 7.35 12.10
C LEU A 149 -2.52 7.60 12.48
N ARG A 150 -2.01 6.95 13.54
CA ARG A 150 -0.61 7.11 13.94
C ARG A 150 0.37 6.75 12.83
N CYS A 151 0.12 5.62 12.14
CA CYS A 151 1.00 5.19 11.05
C CYS A 151 0.88 6.12 9.84
N ALA A 152 -0.32 6.54 9.46
CA ALA A 152 -0.52 7.51 8.38
C ALA A 152 0.18 8.85 8.69
N SER A 153 0.01 9.39 9.90
CA SER A 153 0.69 10.62 10.34
C SER A 153 2.22 10.48 10.33
N ALA A 154 2.76 9.34 10.78
CA ALA A 154 4.20 9.08 10.73
C ALA A 154 4.73 9.02 9.29
N ILE A 155 4.00 8.38 8.37
CA ILE A 155 4.33 8.35 6.94
C ILE A 155 4.32 9.77 6.36
N GLY A 156 3.23 10.52 6.57
CA GLY A 156 3.09 11.89 6.07
C GLY A 156 4.17 12.84 6.59
N ALA A 157 4.50 12.74 7.88
CA ALA A 157 5.59 13.52 8.48
C ALA A 157 6.95 13.23 7.84
N ARG A 158 7.26 11.96 7.54
CA ARG A 158 8.50 11.57 6.85
C ARG A 158 8.53 12.07 5.42
N LEU A 159 7.44 11.93 4.69
CA LEU A 159 7.32 12.45 3.32
C LEU A 159 7.57 13.96 3.29
N ARG A 160 6.93 14.73 4.16
CA ARG A 160 7.15 16.18 4.26
C ARG A 160 8.59 16.53 4.63
N HIS A 161 9.18 15.81 5.57
CA HIS A 161 10.59 16.01 5.95
C HIS A 161 11.55 15.79 4.77
N MET A 162 11.21 14.87 3.88
CA MET A 162 11.96 14.60 2.64
C MET A 162 11.63 15.57 1.49
N GLY A 163 10.78 16.59 1.73
CA GLY A 163 10.43 17.62 0.77
C GLY A 163 9.28 17.27 -0.19
N PHE A 164 8.56 16.15 0.04
CA PHE A 164 7.34 15.86 -0.73
C PHE A 164 6.20 16.79 -0.31
N VAL A 165 5.42 17.22 -1.30
CA VAL A 165 4.34 18.20 -1.10
C VAL A 165 3.04 17.47 -0.77
N PRO A 166 2.33 17.84 0.32
CA PRO A 166 0.98 17.37 0.60
C PRO A 166 -0.02 17.85 -0.45
N ALA A 167 -0.96 16.99 -0.87
CA ALA A 167 -2.11 17.42 -1.67
C ALA A 167 -3.17 18.09 -0.78
N THR A 168 -3.80 19.13 -1.29
CA THR A 168 -4.79 19.94 -0.53
C THR A 168 -6.20 19.85 -1.12
N HIS A 169 -6.37 19.23 -2.28
CA HIS A 169 -7.63 19.28 -3.03
C HIS A 169 -8.72 18.36 -2.49
N HIS A 170 -8.37 17.32 -1.74
CA HIS A 170 -9.36 16.37 -1.21
C HIS A 170 -10.28 16.98 -0.16
N ALA A 171 -9.76 17.82 0.72
CA ALA A 171 -10.56 18.50 1.74
C ALA A 171 -11.47 19.58 1.14
N ASN A 172 -11.06 20.15 0.00
CA ASN A 172 -11.76 21.26 -0.67
C ASN A 172 -12.39 20.81 -2.00
N SER A 173 -12.79 19.55 -2.10
CA SER A 173 -13.45 18.98 -3.27
C SER A 173 -14.86 19.57 -3.46
N LEU A 174 -15.50 19.23 -4.59
CA LEU A 174 -16.90 19.56 -4.83
C LEU A 174 -17.80 19.06 -3.69
N PRO A 175 -18.91 19.77 -3.38
CA PRO A 175 -19.85 19.39 -2.32
C PRO A 175 -20.24 17.90 -2.40
N GLY A 176 -20.13 17.20 -1.26
CA GLY A 176 -20.39 15.76 -1.14
C GLY A 176 -19.24 14.84 -1.59
N ARG A 177 -18.13 15.41 -2.07
CA ARG A 177 -16.91 14.65 -2.43
C ARG A 177 -15.73 15.01 -1.53
N GLU A 178 -15.94 15.82 -0.51
CA GLU A 178 -14.90 16.22 0.44
C GLU A 178 -14.38 15.03 1.23
N ARG A 179 -13.10 15.03 1.48
CA ARG A 179 -12.42 14.09 2.38
C ARG A 179 -11.85 14.90 3.53
N PRO A 180 -12.55 14.97 4.67
CA PRO A 180 -12.11 15.78 5.80
C PRO A 180 -10.76 15.29 6.34
N TYR A 181 -9.97 16.22 6.82
CA TYR A 181 -8.69 15.87 7.43
C TYR A 181 -8.88 15.08 8.73
N ALA A 182 -8.06 14.03 8.87
CA ALA A 182 -7.76 13.39 10.14
C ALA A 182 -6.49 14.00 10.77
N ASP A 183 -5.51 14.37 9.91
CA ASP A 183 -4.30 15.11 10.25
C ASP A 183 -3.91 15.99 9.06
N GLU A 184 -4.30 17.27 9.10
CA GLU A 184 -4.08 18.21 8.02
C GLU A 184 -2.60 18.41 7.71
N GLN A 185 -1.77 18.53 8.76
CA GLN A 185 -0.35 18.76 8.61
C GLN A 185 0.33 17.67 7.80
N ASN A 186 -0.11 16.43 7.93
CA ASN A 186 0.50 15.26 7.31
C ASN A 186 -0.32 14.70 6.13
N ALA A 187 -1.31 15.45 5.62
CA ALA A 187 -2.18 15.08 4.51
C ALA A 187 -2.93 13.76 4.73
N VAL A 188 -3.35 13.50 5.96
CA VAL A 188 -4.18 12.33 6.28
C VAL A 188 -5.65 12.73 6.25
N HIS A 189 -6.45 11.99 5.49
CA HIS A 189 -7.87 12.25 5.30
C HIS A 189 -8.71 11.03 5.70
N PHE A 190 -9.94 11.28 6.11
CA PHE A 190 -10.94 10.24 6.24
C PHE A 190 -11.59 9.92 4.88
N TYR A 191 -11.63 8.64 4.53
CA TYR A 191 -12.36 8.14 3.37
C TYR A 191 -12.99 6.78 3.68
N ASP A 192 -14.20 6.80 4.22
CA ASP A 192 -14.86 5.63 4.79
C ASP A 192 -15.37 4.62 3.73
N ASN A 193 -15.51 5.05 2.47
CA ASN A 193 -16.05 4.22 1.38
C ASN A 193 -14.99 3.36 0.65
N LEU A 194 -13.72 3.40 1.07
CA LEU A 194 -12.67 2.59 0.44
C LEU A 194 -12.71 1.16 0.99
N VAL A 195 -13.15 0.22 0.15
CA VAL A 195 -13.39 -1.19 0.52
C VAL A 195 -12.19 -1.81 1.22
N VAL A 196 -10.99 -1.62 0.68
CA VAL A 196 -9.75 -2.18 1.23
C VAL A 196 -9.41 -1.66 2.63
N LEU A 197 -9.92 -0.47 3.02
CA LEU A 197 -9.69 0.12 4.33
C LEU A 197 -10.71 -0.34 5.39
N TYR A 198 -12.00 -0.44 5.03
CA TYR A 198 -13.02 -0.83 6.01
C TYR A 198 -13.28 -2.34 6.08
N ARG A 199 -12.78 -3.13 5.13
CA ARG A 199 -12.91 -4.59 5.11
C ARG A 199 -11.72 -5.34 5.67
N THR A 200 -10.63 -4.65 5.94
CA THR A 200 -9.48 -5.28 6.60
C THR A 200 -9.72 -5.41 8.11
N SER A 201 -9.16 -6.45 8.71
CA SER A 201 -9.06 -6.60 10.16
C SER A 201 -7.81 -5.93 10.75
N LEU A 202 -7.01 -5.28 9.92
CA LEU A 202 -5.73 -4.68 10.28
C LEU A 202 -5.85 -3.15 10.35
N PRO A 203 -4.98 -2.47 11.10
CA PRO A 203 -4.75 -1.05 10.86
C PRO A 203 -4.30 -0.85 9.41
N ALA A 204 -4.89 0.12 8.72
CA ALA A 204 -4.77 0.24 7.27
C ALA A 204 -4.66 1.68 6.80
N VAL A 205 -3.89 1.88 5.73
CA VAL A 205 -3.71 3.15 5.02
C VAL A 205 -3.76 2.90 3.52
N LEU A 206 -4.44 3.77 2.77
CA LEU A 206 -4.26 3.90 1.33
C LEU A 206 -3.39 5.13 1.07
N PHE A 207 -2.34 4.96 0.29
CA PHE A 207 -1.36 6.00 -0.03
C PHE A 207 -1.46 6.38 -1.50
N GLU A 208 -1.80 7.65 -1.74
CA GLU A 208 -1.75 8.31 -3.05
C GLU A 208 -0.41 9.03 -3.20
N ALA A 209 0.45 8.55 -4.06
CA ALA A 209 1.84 9.00 -4.17
C ALA A 209 2.02 10.33 -4.92
N GLY A 210 0.99 10.77 -5.65
CA GLY A 210 0.94 12.00 -6.44
C GLY A 210 -0.12 11.92 -7.51
N VAL A 211 -0.34 13.01 -8.25
CA VAL A 211 -1.43 13.16 -9.23
C VAL A 211 -0.95 12.86 -10.64
N LEU A 212 -1.43 11.76 -11.24
CA LEU A 212 -1.03 11.28 -12.56
C LEU A 212 -1.41 12.22 -13.71
N LYS A 213 -2.46 13.01 -13.54
CA LYS A 213 -2.93 13.96 -14.55
C LYS A 213 -2.11 15.26 -14.62
N HIS A 214 -1.29 15.55 -13.58
CA HIS A 214 -0.41 16.72 -13.60
C HIS A 214 0.84 16.42 -14.43
N ARG A 215 1.06 17.18 -15.51
CA ARG A 215 2.09 16.90 -16.52
C ARG A 215 3.52 16.86 -15.97
N ASP A 216 3.87 17.74 -15.04
CA ASP A 216 5.19 17.77 -14.44
C ASP A 216 5.32 16.74 -13.31
N GLU A 217 4.26 16.53 -12.52
CA GLU A 217 4.29 15.54 -11.44
C GLU A 217 4.37 14.11 -11.98
N GLU A 218 3.66 13.80 -13.07
CA GLU A 218 3.78 12.50 -13.74
C GLU A 218 5.22 12.16 -14.11
N LEU A 219 5.99 13.12 -14.64
CA LEU A 219 7.41 12.93 -14.93
C LEU A 219 8.21 12.69 -13.65
N ALA A 220 7.94 13.46 -12.60
CA ALA A 220 8.57 13.28 -11.30
C ALA A 220 8.22 11.92 -10.67
N LEU A 221 6.97 11.44 -10.83
CA LEU A 221 6.54 10.11 -10.36
C LEU A 221 7.23 8.95 -11.09
N ARG A 222 7.80 9.19 -12.28
CA ARG A 222 8.60 8.23 -13.04
C ARG A 222 10.09 8.31 -12.75
N ASP A 223 10.56 9.34 -12.06
CA ASP A 223 11.97 9.51 -11.72
C ASP A 223 12.41 8.46 -10.67
N PRO A 224 13.40 7.61 -10.99
CA PRO A 224 13.82 6.52 -10.10
C PRO A 224 14.36 6.99 -8.75
N GLN A 225 15.03 8.15 -8.69
CA GLN A 225 15.57 8.67 -7.44
C GLN A 225 14.45 9.20 -6.55
N ARG A 226 13.46 9.88 -7.13
CA ARG A 226 12.28 10.33 -6.41
C ARG A 226 11.46 9.15 -5.89
N GLN A 227 11.25 8.12 -6.71
CA GLN A 227 10.54 6.90 -6.28
C GLN A 227 11.26 6.20 -5.11
N ALA A 228 12.58 6.02 -5.20
CA ALA A 228 13.38 5.42 -4.12
C ALA A 228 13.30 6.26 -2.83
N SER A 229 13.41 7.59 -2.93
CA SER A 229 13.30 8.50 -1.79
C SER A 229 11.91 8.46 -1.16
N MET A 230 10.86 8.36 -1.96
CA MET A 230 9.47 8.25 -1.49
C MET A 230 9.23 6.91 -0.78
N ALA A 231 9.66 5.79 -1.38
CA ALA A 231 9.58 4.48 -0.79
C ALA A 231 10.33 4.41 0.56
N ASP A 232 11.51 5.03 0.64
CA ASP A 232 12.31 5.14 1.87
C ASP A 232 11.58 5.92 2.97
N ALA A 233 10.96 7.05 2.62
CA ALA A 233 10.17 7.87 3.55
C ALA A 233 8.96 7.08 4.08
N VAL A 234 8.19 6.43 3.21
CA VAL A 234 7.03 5.60 3.57
C VAL A 234 7.46 4.45 4.48
N ALA A 235 8.50 3.69 4.09
CA ALA A 235 9.03 2.59 4.89
C ALA A 235 9.51 3.05 6.27
N SER A 236 10.16 4.22 6.36
CA SER A 236 10.62 4.81 7.63
C SER A 236 9.45 5.15 8.54
N GLY A 237 8.37 5.75 8.01
CA GLY A 237 7.16 6.07 8.77
C GLY A 237 6.47 4.81 9.30
N ILE A 238 6.31 3.79 8.46
CA ILE A 238 5.72 2.49 8.84
C ILE A 238 6.56 1.82 9.93
N ALA A 239 7.86 1.68 9.73
CA ALA A 239 8.75 1.03 10.68
C ALA A 239 8.72 1.72 12.05
N ALA A 240 8.82 3.06 12.08
CA ALA A 240 8.74 3.83 13.32
C ALA A 240 7.42 3.58 14.05
N CYS A 241 6.27 3.60 13.36
CA CYS A 241 4.97 3.34 13.95
C CYS A 241 4.86 1.92 14.53
N LEU A 242 5.28 0.90 13.79
CA LEU A 242 5.10 -0.50 14.18
C LEU A 242 6.06 -0.95 15.27
N TYR A 243 7.31 -0.48 15.28
CA TYR A 243 8.26 -0.82 16.35
C TYR A 243 7.86 -0.20 17.69
N VAL A 244 7.35 1.04 17.70
CA VAL A 244 6.81 1.67 18.92
C VAL A 244 5.60 0.88 19.43
N ARG A 245 4.68 0.47 18.56
CA ARG A 245 3.52 -0.35 18.93
C ARG A 245 3.92 -1.68 19.58
N LYS A 246 4.90 -2.39 18.99
CA LYS A 246 5.34 -3.68 19.52
C LYS A 246 6.11 -3.56 20.82
N ALA A 247 6.87 -2.50 21.02
CA ALA A 247 7.53 -2.22 22.29
C ALA A 247 6.50 -1.99 23.41
N ALA A 248 5.48 -1.16 23.15
CA ALA A 248 4.40 -0.90 24.14
C ALA A 248 3.54 -2.13 24.46
N ALA A 249 3.44 -3.12 23.57
CA ALA A 249 2.70 -4.36 23.80
C ALA A 249 3.52 -5.43 24.55
N ALA A 250 4.83 -5.21 24.75
CA ALA A 250 5.73 -6.11 25.45
C ALA A 250 5.97 -5.72 26.91
N GLU A 251 5.50 -4.53 27.33
CA GLU A 251 5.46 -4.02 28.71
C GLU A 251 4.18 -4.45 29.44
#